data_0e525c9cd0e166cf107395e45b796e78
#
_entry.id   0e525c9cd0e166cf107395e45b796e78
#
_cell.length_a   1.000
_cell.length_b   1.000
_cell.length_c   1.000
_cell.angle_alpha   90.00
_cell.angle_beta   90.00
_cell.angle_gamma   90.00
#
_symmetry.space_group_name_H-M   'P 1'
#
loop_
_entity.id
_entity.type
_entity.pdbx_description
1 polymer ?
#
loop_
_entity_poly.entity_id
_entity_poly.type
_entity_poly.pdbx_seq_one_letter_code
_entity_poly.pdbx_strand_id
1 'polypeptide(L)'
;MNTQYKTECQHRLVFQFLLYKQQLLFPYRAIRYRRYGYGHRVQRLCYLAGISHDMCKEKPVGFLLRTVQADGHRVTSDEAANSELLHGRAAAVLLQENYGIHKKSILNAVRYHTSASAKFDALGRIIYIADKIEPGRKNCDYLREKVKTLTLDELFLEVLKEVIGFVESKGKRVQSCTYRTYRFFKKRTGDL
;
A
#
# COMPACT_ATOMS: atom_id res chain seq x y z
N MET A 1 11.61 -13.21 20.40
CA MET A 1 11.70 -13.31 18.92
C MET A 1 12.53 -12.14 18.44
N ASN A 2 13.71 -12.40 17.89
CA ASN A 2 14.79 -11.42 17.64
C ASN A 2 14.35 -10.35 16.63
N THR A 3 14.64 -9.07 16.89
CA THR A 3 14.29 -7.90 16.06
C THR A 3 14.82 -8.04 14.63
N GLN A 4 16.01 -8.61 14.48
CA GLN A 4 16.65 -8.89 13.20
C GLN A 4 15.84 -9.85 12.32
N TYR A 5 15.24 -10.88 12.90
CA TYR A 5 14.38 -11.86 12.21
C TYR A 5 13.08 -11.22 11.68
N LYS A 6 12.53 -10.25 12.43
CA LYS A 6 11.34 -9.50 12.01
C LYS A 6 11.62 -8.61 10.80
N THR A 7 12.79 -7.98 10.77
CA THR A 7 13.22 -7.07 9.70
C THR A 7 13.46 -7.81 8.38
N GLU A 8 14.18 -8.94 8.42
CA GLU A 8 14.44 -9.78 7.22
C GLU A 8 13.16 -10.32 6.59
N CYS A 9 12.17 -10.70 7.41
CA CYS A 9 10.88 -11.16 6.92
C CYS A 9 10.04 -10.07 6.26
N GLN A 10 10.09 -8.85 6.79
CA GLN A 10 9.37 -7.70 6.23
C GLN A 10 9.95 -7.29 4.87
N HIS A 11 11.27 -7.28 4.73
CA HIS A 11 11.95 -7.03 3.45
C HIS A 11 11.58 -8.07 2.39
N ARG A 12 11.51 -9.35 2.78
CA ARG A 12 11.10 -10.42 1.88
C ARG A 12 9.67 -10.27 1.37
N LEU A 13 8.74 -9.84 2.22
CA LEU A 13 7.34 -9.65 1.82
C LEU A 13 7.19 -8.51 0.80
N VAL A 14 7.89 -7.39 0.99
CA VAL A 14 7.93 -6.31 0.00
C VAL A 14 8.54 -6.79 -1.31
N PHE A 15 9.69 -7.48 -1.24
CA PHE A 15 10.38 -8.00 -2.42
C PHE A 15 9.55 -9.06 -3.17
N GLN A 16 8.86 -9.94 -2.44
CA GLN A 16 7.97 -10.94 -3.04
C GLN A 16 6.75 -10.32 -3.71
N PHE A 17 6.18 -9.28 -3.12
CA PHE A 17 5.07 -8.57 -3.75
C PHE A 17 5.54 -7.84 -5.02
N LEU A 18 6.75 -7.28 -5.03
CA LEU A 18 7.37 -6.69 -6.22
C LEU A 18 7.58 -7.73 -7.32
N LEU A 19 8.12 -8.90 -6.98
CA LEU A 19 8.26 -10.02 -7.91
C LEU A 19 6.91 -10.54 -8.39
N TYR A 20 5.89 -10.51 -7.54
CA TYR A 20 4.55 -10.97 -7.88
C TYR A 20 3.85 -10.03 -8.88
N LYS A 21 3.98 -8.70 -8.76
CA LYS A 21 3.50 -7.76 -9.79
C LYS A 21 4.19 -7.99 -11.15
N GLN A 22 5.46 -8.38 -11.16
CA GLN A 22 6.14 -8.82 -12.40
C GLN A 22 5.56 -10.13 -12.95
N GLN A 23 5.09 -11.04 -12.10
CA GLN A 23 4.59 -12.38 -12.49
C GLN A 23 3.11 -12.41 -12.88
N LEU A 24 2.33 -11.35 -12.62
CA LEU A 24 0.95 -11.23 -13.13
C LEU A 24 0.89 -11.18 -14.67
N LEU A 25 2.04 -11.03 -15.34
CA LEU A 25 2.20 -11.16 -16.80
C LEU A 25 2.59 -12.59 -17.24
N PHE A 26 2.79 -13.56 -16.31
CA PHE A 26 3.13 -14.94 -16.64
C PHE A 26 2.36 -15.96 -15.79
N PRO A 27 1.82 -17.05 -16.39
CA PRO A 27 1.00 -18.01 -15.67
C PRO A 27 1.80 -18.90 -14.73
N TYR A 28 1.35 -18.97 -13.51
CA TYR A 28 1.52 -20.02 -12.52
C TYR A 28 2.85 -20.81 -12.49
N ARG A 29 3.78 -20.41 -11.62
CA ARG A 29 4.73 -21.37 -11.02
C ARG A 29 4.76 -21.20 -9.51
N ALA A 30 4.29 -22.22 -8.81
CA ALA A 30 4.33 -22.34 -7.37
C ALA A 30 5.78 -22.25 -6.84
N ILE A 31 6.15 -21.12 -6.23
CA ILE A 31 7.44 -21.00 -5.55
C ILE A 31 7.28 -21.68 -4.18
N ARG A 32 8.00 -22.79 -3.97
CA ARG A 32 8.12 -23.50 -2.70
C ARG A 32 8.72 -22.60 -1.63
N TYR A 33 7.86 -22.07 -0.73
CA TYR A 33 8.29 -21.35 0.47
C TYR A 33 8.13 -22.20 1.73
N ARG A 34 8.98 -23.23 1.88
CA ARG A 34 8.93 -24.14 3.03
C ARG A 34 9.88 -23.78 4.19
N ARG A 35 10.62 -22.66 4.15
CA ARG A 35 11.79 -22.50 5.04
C ARG A 35 11.73 -21.40 6.11
N TYR A 36 10.74 -20.53 6.14
CA TYR A 36 10.73 -19.41 7.11
C TYR A 36 9.32 -19.17 7.68
N GLY A 37 9.14 -19.41 8.93
CA GLY A 37 7.95 -19.47 9.79
C GLY A 37 6.94 -18.30 9.80
N TYR A 38 6.90 -17.42 8.82
CA TYR A 38 5.75 -16.57 8.56
C TYR A 38 4.82 -17.34 7.64
N GLY A 39 3.82 -17.96 8.29
CA GLY A 39 2.96 -18.91 7.65
C GLY A 39 2.24 -18.34 6.43
N HIS A 40 1.80 -19.24 5.57
CA HIS A 40 0.92 -19.03 4.41
C HIS A 40 -0.18 -17.97 4.59
N ARG A 41 -0.51 -17.64 5.85
CA ARG A 41 -1.52 -16.64 6.20
C ARG A 41 -1.14 -15.21 5.81
N VAL A 42 0.09 -14.75 6.11
CA VAL A 42 0.53 -13.37 5.79
C VAL A 42 0.69 -13.20 4.29
N GLN A 43 1.23 -14.21 3.61
CA GLN A 43 1.35 -14.21 2.15
C GLN A 43 -0.01 -14.09 1.47
N ARG A 44 -1.03 -14.84 1.94
CA ARG A 44 -2.40 -14.74 1.44
C ARG A 44 -2.99 -13.34 1.63
N LEU A 45 -2.70 -12.69 2.76
CA LEU A 45 -3.17 -11.32 3.02
C LEU A 45 -2.52 -10.31 2.06
N CYS A 46 -1.19 -10.41 1.86
CA CYS A 46 -0.47 -9.56 0.91
C CYS A 46 -0.96 -9.81 -0.53
N TYR A 47 -1.17 -11.06 -0.90
CA TYR A 47 -1.69 -11.43 -2.20
C TYR A 47 -3.07 -10.81 -2.45
N LEU A 48 -4.01 -11.04 -1.53
CA LEU A 48 -5.38 -10.56 -1.67
C LEU A 48 -5.44 -9.03 -1.71
N ALA A 49 -4.76 -8.33 -0.79
CA ALA A 49 -4.70 -6.88 -0.80
C ALA A 49 -4.02 -6.35 -2.08
N GLY A 50 -2.95 -7.05 -2.53
CA GLY A 50 -2.20 -6.66 -3.72
C GLY A 50 -2.98 -6.77 -5.01
N ILE A 51 -3.74 -7.85 -5.24
CA ILE A 51 -4.54 -7.99 -6.48
C ILE A 51 -5.78 -7.09 -6.49
N SER A 52 -6.25 -6.67 -5.32
CA SER A 52 -7.51 -5.92 -5.20
C SER A 52 -7.36 -4.41 -5.05
N HIS A 53 -6.16 -3.89 -4.70
CA HIS A 53 -6.00 -2.46 -4.39
C HIS A 53 -6.43 -1.54 -5.54
N ASP A 54 -6.13 -1.90 -6.78
CA ASP A 54 -6.43 -1.14 -8.01
C ASP A 54 -7.70 -1.61 -8.75
N MET A 55 -8.52 -2.52 -8.19
CA MET A 55 -9.68 -3.11 -8.89
C MET A 55 -10.75 -2.10 -9.32
N CYS A 56 -10.75 -0.91 -8.74
CA CYS A 56 -11.66 0.19 -9.09
C CYS A 56 -10.98 1.35 -9.83
N LYS A 57 -9.70 1.24 -10.21
CA LYS A 57 -8.91 2.34 -10.77
C LYS A 57 -9.48 2.90 -12.07
N GLU A 58 -9.93 2.02 -12.96
CA GLU A 58 -10.50 2.39 -14.25
C GLU A 58 -12.03 2.62 -14.20
N LYS A 59 -12.64 2.68 -13.01
CA LYS A 59 -14.07 2.88 -12.87
C LYS A 59 -14.44 4.36 -13.03
N PRO A 60 -15.59 4.66 -13.70
CA PRO A 60 -16.05 6.05 -13.84
C PRO A 60 -16.26 6.74 -12.49
N VAL A 61 -16.04 8.05 -12.44
CA VAL A 61 -16.18 8.86 -11.20
C VAL A 61 -17.54 8.69 -10.54
N GLY A 62 -18.62 8.66 -11.31
CA GLY A 62 -19.96 8.44 -10.77
C GLY A 62 -20.13 7.08 -10.08
N PHE A 63 -19.45 6.03 -10.57
CA PHE A 63 -19.40 4.74 -9.89
C PHE A 63 -18.63 4.84 -8.56
N LEU A 64 -17.46 5.47 -8.58
CA LEU A 64 -16.64 5.64 -7.38
C LEU A 64 -17.40 6.38 -6.29
N LEU A 65 -18.02 7.52 -6.64
CA LEU A 65 -18.80 8.34 -5.69
C LEU A 65 -19.97 7.58 -5.07
N ARG A 66 -20.76 6.84 -5.88
CA ARG A 66 -21.86 6.01 -5.35
C ARG A 66 -21.33 4.89 -4.44
N THR A 67 -20.27 4.20 -4.84
CA THR A 67 -19.73 3.07 -4.09
C THR A 67 -19.22 3.50 -2.73
N VAL A 68 -18.45 4.61 -2.64
CA VAL A 68 -17.89 5.05 -1.35
C VAL A 68 -18.93 5.55 -0.35
N GLN A 69 -20.16 5.86 -0.76
CA GLN A 69 -21.24 6.21 0.18
C GLN A 69 -21.51 5.10 1.19
N ALA A 70 -21.34 3.84 0.79
CA ALA A 70 -21.56 2.69 1.67
C ALA A 70 -20.50 2.52 2.78
N ASP A 71 -19.34 3.21 2.69
CA ASP A 71 -18.33 3.13 3.75
C ASP A 71 -18.60 4.05 4.96
N GLY A 72 -19.67 4.85 4.90
CA GLY A 72 -20.10 5.75 6.00
C GLY A 72 -19.22 6.99 6.19
N HIS A 73 -18.24 7.23 5.31
CA HIS A 73 -17.34 8.39 5.42
C HIS A 73 -17.65 9.44 4.35
N ARG A 74 -17.61 10.71 4.75
CA ARG A 74 -17.74 11.82 3.80
C ARG A 74 -16.56 11.82 2.81
N VAL A 75 -16.82 12.27 1.59
CA VAL A 75 -15.77 12.61 0.62
C VAL A 75 -15.01 13.82 1.15
N THR A 76 -13.70 13.70 1.25
CA THR A 76 -12.82 14.78 1.73
C THR A 76 -12.60 15.84 0.65
N SER A 77 -12.12 17.03 1.02
CA SER A 77 -11.74 18.06 0.05
C SER A 77 -10.67 17.61 -0.93
N ASP A 78 -9.70 16.79 -0.48
CA ASP A 78 -8.66 16.22 -1.33
C ASP A 78 -9.26 15.26 -2.37
N GLU A 79 -10.22 14.41 -1.97
CA GLU A 79 -10.92 13.46 -2.84
C GLU A 79 -11.89 14.17 -3.80
N ALA A 80 -12.54 15.25 -3.36
CA ALA A 80 -13.40 16.05 -4.22
C ALA A 80 -12.60 16.77 -5.32
N ALA A 81 -11.41 17.24 -4.99
CA ALA A 81 -10.48 17.85 -5.95
C ALA A 81 -9.83 16.84 -6.91
N ASN A 82 -9.68 15.59 -6.47
CA ASN A 82 -9.14 14.49 -7.28
C ASN A 82 -9.88 13.20 -6.99
N SER A 83 -10.93 12.94 -7.75
CA SER A 83 -11.81 11.76 -7.58
C SER A 83 -11.11 10.42 -7.84
N GLU A 84 -9.96 10.41 -8.54
CA GLU A 84 -9.16 9.19 -8.70
C GLU A 84 -8.72 8.62 -7.35
N LEU A 85 -8.60 9.45 -6.31
CA LEU A 85 -8.25 9.00 -4.96
C LEU A 85 -9.30 8.07 -4.33
N LEU A 86 -10.54 8.09 -4.84
CA LEU A 86 -11.65 7.29 -4.32
C LEU A 86 -11.54 5.81 -4.68
N HIS A 87 -10.74 5.42 -5.70
CA HIS A 87 -10.72 4.03 -6.15
C HIS A 87 -10.32 3.03 -5.06
N GLY A 88 -9.39 3.39 -4.18
CA GLY A 88 -9.00 2.55 -3.05
C GLY A 88 -10.13 2.35 -2.03
N ARG A 89 -10.89 3.42 -1.75
CA ARG A 89 -12.08 3.34 -0.89
C ARG A 89 -13.16 2.48 -1.53
N ALA A 90 -13.46 2.70 -2.82
CA ALA A 90 -14.43 1.92 -3.57
C ALA A 90 -14.04 0.44 -3.62
N ALA A 91 -12.76 0.12 -3.85
CA ALA A 91 -12.26 -1.24 -3.82
C ALA A 91 -12.46 -1.90 -2.45
N ALA A 92 -12.22 -1.19 -1.34
CA ALA A 92 -12.44 -1.71 0.00
C ALA A 92 -13.94 -1.98 0.27
N VAL A 93 -14.85 -1.14 -0.20
CA VAL A 93 -16.30 -1.38 -0.11
C VAL A 93 -16.69 -2.64 -0.89
N LEU A 94 -16.26 -2.77 -2.14
CA LEU A 94 -16.58 -3.95 -2.95
C LEU A 94 -16.02 -5.24 -2.33
N LEU A 95 -14.81 -5.19 -1.77
CA LEU A 95 -14.25 -6.35 -1.05
C LEU A 95 -15.13 -6.78 0.10
N GLN A 96 -15.70 -5.83 0.84
CA GLN A 96 -16.56 -6.12 1.97
C GLN A 96 -17.94 -6.61 1.53
N GLU A 97 -18.58 -5.93 0.59
CA GLU A 97 -19.97 -6.19 0.22
C GLU A 97 -20.12 -7.36 -0.75
N ASN A 98 -19.25 -7.44 -1.76
CA ASN A 98 -19.41 -8.43 -2.83
C ASN A 98 -18.58 -9.69 -2.60
N TYR A 99 -17.48 -9.60 -1.83
CA TYR A 99 -16.56 -10.73 -1.62
C TYR A 99 -16.48 -11.21 -0.17
N GLY A 100 -17.26 -10.61 0.75
CA GLY A 100 -17.31 -11.01 2.16
C GLY A 100 -15.98 -10.84 2.91
N ILE A 101 -15.11 -9.94 2.48
CA ILE A 101 -13.82 -9.67 3.11
C ILE A 101 -14.00 -8.63 4.21
N HIS A 102 -14.04 -9.08 5.47
CA HIS A 102 -14.22 -8.21 6.65
C HIS A 102 -12.94 -7.94 7.43
N LYS A 103 -11.79 -8.48 6.98
CA LYS A 103 -10.52 -8.31 7.69
C LYS A 103 -10.01 -6.88 7.58
N LYS A 104 -10.06 -6.14 8.69
CA LYS A 104 -9.69 -4.71 8.78
C LYS A 104 -8.32 -4.39 8.20
N SER A 105 -7.31 -5.27 8.39
CA SER A 105 -5.97 -5.07 7.84
C SER A 105 -5.97 -5.03 6.31
N ILE A 106 -6.72 -5.91 5.63
CA ILE A 106 -6.86 -5.92 4.17
C ILE A 106 -7.61 -4.69 3.70
N LEU A 107 -8.78 -4.41 4.30
CA LEU A 107 -9.61 -3.28 3.93
C LEU A 107 -8.86 -1.94 4.09
N ASN A 108 -8.10 -1.77 5.17
CA ASN A 108 -7.29 -0.57 5.39
C ASN A 108 -6.12 -0.46 4.40
N ALA A 109 -5.43 -1.57 4.12
CA ALA A 109 -4.35 -1.58 3.14
C ALA A 109 -4.85 -1.15 1.76
N VAL A 110 -5.99 -1.70 1.31
CA VAL A 110 -6.63 -1.36 0.03
C VAL A 110 -7.18 0.06 0.04
N ARG A 111 -7.94 0.45 1.07
CA ARG A 111 -8.59 1.75 1.19
C ARG A 111 -7.62 2.92 1.09
N TYR A 112 -6.47 2.81 1.72
CA TYR A 112 -5.52 3.93 1.88
C TYR A 112 -4.23 3.77 1.07
N HIS A 113 -4.15 2.83 0.11
CA HIS A 113 -2.94 2.63 -0.67
C HIS A 113 -2.53 3.86 -1.51
N THR A 114 -3.47 4.74 -1.85
CA THR A 114 -3.16 5.99 -2.57
C THR A 114 -2.66 7.10 -1.67
N SER A 115 -3.22 7.20 -0.47
CA SER A 115 -3.07 8.35 0.43
C SER A 115 -2.21 8.08 1.66
N ALA A 116 -1.89 6.81 1.91
CA ALA A 116 -1.32 6.32 3.16
C ALA A 116 -2.22 6.54 4.39
N SER A 117 -1.84 5.94 5.52
CA SER A 117 -2.53 6.12 6.79
C SER A 117 -1.58 5.91 7.97
N ALA A 118 -1.65 6.81 8.97
CA ALA A 118 -0.95 6.65 10.24
C ALA A 118 -1.41 5.39 11.03
N LYS A 119 -2.58 4.83 10.67
CA LYS A 119 -3.13 3.60 11.25
C LYS A 119 -2.71 2.33 10.52
N PHE A 120 -1.81 2.41 9.54
CA PHE A 120 -1.33 1.23 8.84
C PHE A 120 -0.62 0.27 9.78
N ASP A 121 -1.04 -0.99 9.73
CA ASP A 121 -0.26 -2.13 10.21
C ASP A 121 0.86 -2.48 9.21
N ALA A 122 1.58 -3.57 9.43
CA ALA A 122 2.62 -4.02 8.52
C ALA A 122 2.10 -4.27 7.10
N LEU A 123 0.88 -4.83 6.96
CA LEU A 123 0.27 -5.11 5.66
C LEU A 123 0.03 -3.82 4.87
N GLY A 124 -0.56 -2.80 5.50
CA GLY A 124 -0.82 -1.52 4.85
C GLY A 124 0.45 -0.85 4.33
N ARG A 125 1.54 -0.86 5.15
CA ARG A 125 2.84 -0.32 4.74
C ARG A 125 3.47 -1.10 3.59
N ILE A 126 3.41 -2.44 3.63
CA ILE A 126 3.93 -3.31 2.56
C ILE A 126 3.21 -3.02 1.23
N ILE A 127 1.88 -2.98 1.22
CA ILE A 127 1.09 -2.70 0.01
C ILE A 127 1.40 -1.31 -0.53
N TYR A 128 1.46 -0.30 0.34
CA TYR A 128 1.78 1.08 -0.05
C TYR A 128 3.17 1.17 -0.70
N ILE A 129 4.21 0.64 -0.04
CA ILE A 129 5.58 0.62 -0.55
C ILE A 129 5.61 -0.07 -1.92
N ALA A 130 5.08 -1.29 -1.99
CA ALA A 130 5.14 -2.12 -3.19
C ALA A 130 4.45 -1.46 -4.40
N ASP A 131 3.34 -0.77 -4.19
CA ASP A 131 2.68 -0.01 -5.26
C ASP A 131 3.55 1.17 -5.76
N LYS A 132 4.29 1.84 -4.86
CA LYS A 132 5.09 3.02 -5.23
C LYS A 132 6.45 2.71 -5.83
N ILE A 133 7.01 1.51 -5.56
CA ILE A 133 8.31 1.10 -6.08
C ILE A 133 8.23 -0.12 -7.02
N GLU A 134 7.06 -0.44 -7.55
CA GLU A 134 6.89 -1.54 -8.52
C GLU A 134 7.81 -1.38 -9.74
N PRO A 135 8.20 -2.46 -10.42
CA PRO A 135 9.17 -2.41 -11.53
C PRO A 135 8.80 -1.48 -12.69
N GLY A 136 7.48 -1.23 -12.89
CA GLY A 136 7.00 -0.28 -13.90
C GLY A 136 7.20 1.20 -13.53
N ARG A 137 7.52 1.51 -12.27
CA ARG A 137 7.78 2.89 -11.82
C ARG A 137 9.19 3.30 -12.18
N LYS A 138 9.32 4.45 -12.87
CA LYS A 138 10.62 5.05 -13.20
C LYS A 138 11.22 5.77 -11.99
N ASN A 139 12.55 5.88 -11.97
CA ASN A 139 13.31 6.63 -10.95
C ASN A 139 13.14 6.12 -9.49
N CYS A 140 12.80 4.83 -9.30
CA CYS A 140 12.63 4.23 -7.98
C CYS A 140 13.68 3.14 -7.65
N ASP A 141 14.72 2.99 -8.48
CA ASP A 141 15.73 1.91 -8.31
C ASP A 141 16.45 2.03 -6.97
N TYR A 142 16.80 3.24 -6.56
CA TYR A 142 17.44 3.49 -5.28
C TYR A 142 16.56 3.08 -4.07
N LEU A 143 15.22 3.21 -4.16
CA LEU A 143 14.30 2.73 -3.14
C LEU A 143 14.20 1.20 -3.15
N ARG A 144 14.27 0.57 -4.32
CA ARG A 144 14.29 -0.90 -4.45
C ARG A 144 15.53 -1.49 -3.79
N GLU A 145 16.70 -0.85 -3.93
CA GLU A 145 17.92 -1.27 -3.23
C GLU A 145 17.79 -1.11 -1.71
N LYS A 146 17.15 -0.03 -1.23
CA LYS A 146 16.90 0.20 0.20
C LYS A 146 15.99 -0.86 0.84
N VAL A 147 15.20 -1.62 0.07
CA VAL A 147 14.40 -2.76 0.58
C VAL A 147 15.27 -3.78 1.32
N LYS A 148 16.54 -3.92 0.95
CA LYS A 148 17.47 -4.90 1.54
C LYS A 148 18.06 -4.46 2.88
N THR A 149 18.07 -3.17 3.17
CA THR A 149 18.84 -2.56 4.27
C THR A 149 18.00 -1.86 5.32
N LEU A 150 16.89 -1.23 4.91
CA LEU A 150 16.03 -0.46 5.82
C LEU A 150 14.98 -1.33 6.50
N THR A 151 14.60 -0.98 7.71
CA THR A 151 13.41 -1.52 8.36
C THR A 151 12.14 -1.14 7.58
N LEU A 152 11.02 -1.81 7.85
CA LEU A 152 9.76 -1.49 7.18
C LEU A 152 9.30 -0.04 7.46
N ASP A 153 9.53 0.47 8.67
CA ASP A 153 9.13 1.82 9.06
C ASP A 153 10.01 2.87 8.37
N GLU A 154 11.32 2.65 8.32
CA GLU A 154 12.27 3.52 7.60
C GLU A 154 12.01 3.54 6.10
N LEU A 155 11.82 2.36 5.48
CA LEU A 155 11.51 2.27 4.05
C LEU A 155 10.17 2.95 3.72
N PHE A 156 9.16 2.76 4.58
CA PHE A 156 7.88 3.42 4.40
C PHE A 156 8.00 4.95 4.48
N LEU A 157 8.82 5.46 5.40
CA LEU A 157 9.10 6.89 5.54
C LEU A 157 9.81 7.45 4.29
N GLU A 158 10.81 6.73 3.77
CA GLU A 158 11.53 7.12 2.55
C GLU A 158 10.59 7.16 1.33
N VAL A 159 9.72 6.16 1.18
CA VAL A 159 8.72 6.13 0.10
C VAL A 159 7.71 7.28 0.25
N LEU A 160 7.29 7.61 1.48
CA LEU A 160 6.42 8.78 1.71
C LEU A 160 7.11 10.09 1.34
N LYS A 161 8.39 10.26 1.67
CA LYS A 161 9.21 11.41 1.27
C LYS A 161 9.23 11.57 -0.26
N GLU A 162 9.52 10.47 -0.97
CA GLU A 162 9.56 10.46 -2.42
C GLU A 162 8.20 10.83 -3.05
N VAL A 163 7.11 10.27 -2.54
CA VAL A 163 5.75 10.57 -3.02
C VAL A 163 5.41 12.04 -2.79
N ILE A 164 5.74 12.60 -1.63
CA ILE A 164 5.52 14.02 -1.31
C ILE A 164 6.30 14.88 -2.29
N GLY A 165 7.61 14.68 -2.42
CA GLY A 165 8.46 15.44 -3.32
C GLY A 165 8.02 15.34 -4.79
N PHE A 166 7.61 14.17 -5.24
CA PHE A 166 7.07 13.98 -6.59
C PHE A 166 5.78 14.78 -6.83
N VAL A 167 4.84 14.75 -5.89
CA VAL A 167 3.57 15.50 -6.02
C VAL A 167 3.83 17.00 -6.03
N GLU A 168 4.72 17.49 -5.16
CA GLU A 168 5.11 18.90 -5.08
C GLU A 168 5.86 19.37 -6.35
N SER A 169 6.76 18.53 -6.90
CA SER A 169 7.46 18.84 -8.14
C SER A 169 6.55 18.99 -9.37
N LYS A 170 5.33 18.43 -9.29
CA LYS A 170 4.26 18.59 -10.29
C LYS A 170 3.36 19.81 -10.03
N GLY A 171 3.67 20.64 -9.04
CA GLY A 171 2.83 21.76 -8.62
C GLY A 171 1.47 21.32 -8.04
N LYS A 172 1.33 20.03 -7.65
CA LYS A 172 0.09 19.49 -7.10
C LYS A 172 0.10 19.52 -5.56
N ARG A 173 -1.09 19.65 -4.97
CA ARG A 173 -1.24 19.59 -3.53
C ARG A 173 -1.13 18.15 -3.03
N VAL A 174 -0.27 17.94 -2.05
CA VAL A 174 -0.18 16.65 -1.34
C VAL A 174 -1.39 16.49 -0.41
N GLN A 175 -1.95 15.29 -0.37
CA GLN A 175 -3.08 14.99 0.50
C GLN A 175 -2.74 15.18 1.97
N SER A 176 -3.69 15.77 2.73
CA SER A 176 -3.52 16.05 4.16
C SER A 176 -3.23 14.80 4.99
N CYS A 177 -3.81 13.64 4.60
CA CYS A 177 -3.54 12.38 5.29
C CYS A 177 -2.13 11.82 5.01
N THR A 178 -1.56 12.05 3.82
CA THR A 178 -0.18 11.69 3.50
C THR A 178 0.81 12.43 4.39
N TYR A 179 0.64 13.75 4.53
CA TYR A 179 1.47 14.54 5.44
C TYR A 179 1.33 14.14 6.91
N ARG A 180 0.10 13.87 7.37
CA ARG A 180 -0.12 13.39 8.75
C ARG A 180 0.57 12.07 8.99
N THR A 181 0.51 11.16 8.02
CA THR A 181 1.16 9.85 8.08
C THR A 181 2.67 10.01 8.11
N TYR A 182 3.24 10.86 7.25
CA TYR A 182 4.66 11.16 7.25
C TYR A 182 5.15 11.67 8.61
N ARG A 183 4.48 12.68 9.18
CA ARG A 183 4.84 13.23 10.50
C ARG A 183 4.76 12.19 11.62
N PHE A 184 3.73 11.32 11.57
CA PHE A 184 3.56 10.26 12.56
C PHE A 184 4.73 9.27 12.53
N PHE A 185 5.10 8.78 11.35
CA PHE A 185 6.20 7.83 11.21
C PHE A 185 7.57 8.47 11.41
N LYS A 186 7.76 9.73 11.04
CA LYS A 186 8.99 10.48 11.31
C LYS A 186 9.32 10.53 12.81
N LYS A 187 8.33 10.84 13.65
CA LYS A 187 8.49 10.79 15.11
C LYS A 187 8.80 9.40 15.63
N ARG A 188 8.32 8.38 14.97
CA ARG A 188 8.46 6.98 15.41
C ARG A 188 9.82 6.38 15.05
N THR A 189 10.44 6.82 13.96
CA THR A 189 11.77 6.37 13.53
C THR A 189 12.91 7.15 14.21
N GLY A 190 12.60 8.18 14.98
CA GLY A 190 13.62 9.00 15.66
C GLY A 190 14.29 10.05 14.77
N ASP A 191 13.81 10.24 13.55
CA ASP A 191 14.21 11.32 12.65
C ASP A 191 13.55 12.64 13.11
N LEU A 192 14.15 13.30 14.11
CA LEU A 192 13.79 14.65 14.55
C LEU A 192 14.40 15.73 13.65
#